data_83c38c6afcd589b9132e239a91e01bec
#
_entry.id   83c38c6afcd589b9132e239a91e01bec
#
_cell.length_a   1.000
_cell.length_b   1.000
_cell.length_c   1.000
_cell.angle_alpha   90.00
_cell.angle_beta   90.00
_cell.angle_gamma   90.00
#
_symmetry.space_group_name_H-M   'P 1'
#
loop_
_entity.id
_entity.type
_entity.pdbx_description
1 polymer ?
#
loop_
_entity_poly.entity_id
_entity_poly.type
_entity_poly.pdbx_seq_one_letter_code
_entity_poly.pdbx_strand_id
1 'polypeptide(L)'
;MKLFILRHGITGDAPTDEERDLTSGGRAEVVKIVRQKLDQLGGVTQIYSSPMVRVRNTLDIAANLMKFSGEIVVQEDLGTGKRLGELKDFLERIETSDGDVMISSHQSCTSIIVLWLTGEDILIPNGSLVCIEAEELGRGKGKILWQESASGQEIKRTEHFADMI
;
A
#
# COMPACT_ATOMS: atom_id res chain seq x y z
N MET A 1 -4.76 -4.08 15.30
CA MET A 1 -4.69 -2.95 14.36
C MET A 1 -5.06 -3.37 12.96
N LYS A 2 -5.41 -2.45 12.09
CA LYS A 2 -5.54 -2.68 10.66
C LYS A 2 -4.34 -2.06 9.93
N LEU A 3 -3.82 -2.79 8.96
CA LEU A 3 -2.83 -2.31 8.01
C LEU A 3 -3.48 -2.22 6.64
N PHE A 4 -3.44 -1.03 6.06
CA PHE A 4 -3.93 -0.76 4.72
C PHE A 4 -2.76 -0.67 3.74
N ILE A 5 -2.74 -1.54 2.74
CA ILE A 5 -1.75 -1.53 1.67
C ILE A 5 -2.39 -0.93 0.43
N LEU A 6 -1.91 0.24 0.02
CA LEU A 6 -2.38 0.96 -1.16
C LEU A 6 -1.29 0.92 -2.24
N ARG A 7 -1.55 0.23 -3.36
CA ARG A 7 -0.68 0.37 -4.52
C ARG A 7 -0.97 1.68 -5.23
N HIS A 8 0.08 2.40 -5.64
CA HIS A 8 -0.09 3.66 -6.38
C HIS A 8 -1.00 3.52 -7.60
N GLY A 9 -1.63 4.62 -8.00
CA GLY A 9 -2.49 4.67 -9.18
C GLY A 9 -1.74 4.47 -10.50
N ILE A 10 -2.49 4.36 -11.61
CA ILE A 10 -1.93 4.23 -12.95
C ILE A 10 -1.09 5.46 -13.28
N THR A 11 0.07 5.22 -13.88
CA THR A 11 1.05 6.24 -14.27
C THR A 11 1.17 6.40 -15.77
N GLY A 12 1.56 7.61 -16.19
CA GLY A 12 1.93 7.91 -17.58
C GLY A 12 3.41 7.62 -17.84
N ASP A 13 3.81 7.89 -19.08
CA ASP A 13 5.21 7.84 -19.51
C ASP A 13 5.96 9.09 -19.07
N ALA A 14 7.27 8.93 -18.86
CA ALA A 14 8.20 10.02 -18.55
C ALA A 14 9.62 9.65 -19.01
N PRO A 15 10.54 10.62 -19.14
CA PRO A 15 11.93 10.34 -19.53
C PRO A 15 12.64 9.36 -18.61
N THR A 16 12.35 9.42 -17.31
CA THR A 16 12.89 8.49 -16.30
C THR A 16 11.77 7.88 -15.46
N ASP A 17 12.04 6.74 -14.84
CA ASP A 17 11.06 6.08 -13.95
C ASP A 17 10.71 6.97 -12.74
N GLU A 18 11.68 7.71 -12.21
CA GLU A 18 11.49 8.62 -11.08
C GLU A 18 10.53 9.77 -11.39
N GLU A 19 10.48 10.23 -12.64
CA GLU A 19 9.61 11.34 -13.08
C GLU A 19 8.19 10.89 -13.40
N ARG A 20 7.93 9.58 -13.49
CA ARG A 20 6.59 9.07 -13.77
C ARG A 20 5.60 9.48 -12.67
N ASP A 21 4.51 10.08 -13.10
CA ASP A 21 3.43 10.52 -12.21
C ASP A 21 2.10 9.90 -12.63
N LEU A 22 1.11 10.04 -11.78
CA LEU A 22 -0.25 9.55 -12.02
C LEU A 22 -0.86 10.19 -13.26
N THR A 23 -1.58 9.39 -14.05
CA THR A 23 -2.48 9.91 -15.06
C THR A 23 -3.72 10.52 -14.39
N SER A 24 -4.51 11.31 -15.14
CA SER A 24 -5.81 11.81 -14.66
C SER A 24 -6.75 10.65 -14.29
N GLY A 25 -6.74 9.56 -15.08
CA GLY A 25 -7.48 8.34 -14.77
C GLY A 25 -6.98 7.65 -13.51
N GLY A 26 -5.67 7.57 -13.33
CA GLY A 26 -5.06 7.02 -12.12
C GLY A 26 -5.43 7.81 -10.87
N ARG A 27 -5.44 9.15 -10.94
CA ARG A 27 -5.92 10.01 -9.84
C ARG A 27 -7.39 9.76 -9.53
N ALA A 28 -8.24 9.66 -10.54
CA ALA A 28 -9.66 9.40 -10.38
C ALA A 28 -9.93 8.03 -9.72
N GLU A 29 -9.16 7.01 -10.07
CA GLU A 29 -9.27 5.68 -9.46
C GLU A 29 -8.86 5.70 -7.98
N VAL A 30 -7.79 6.40 -7.61
CA VAL A 30 -7.38 6.56 -6.21
C VAL A 30 -8.48 7.28 -5.41
N VAL A 31 -9.03 8.37 -5.95
CA VAL A 31 -10.17 9.07 -5.33
C VAL A 31 -11.33 8.12 -5.10
N LYS A 32 -11.69 7.33 -6.11
CA LYS A 32 -12.80 6.38 -6.05
C LYS A 32 -12.62 5.34 -4.93
N ILE A 33 -11.48 4.65 -4.90
CA ILE A 33 -11.25 3.57 -3.93
C ILE A 33 -11.16 4.11 -2.50
N VAL A 34 -10.54 5.25 -2.28
CA VAL A 34 -10.44 5.87 -0.97
C VAL A 34 -11.82 6.33 -0.49
N ARG A 35 -12.62 6.98 -1.35
CA ARG A 35 -13.99 7.39 -1.00
C ARG A 35 -14.88 6.22 -0.63
N GLN A 36 -14.78 5.10 -1.34
CA GLN A 36 -15.54 3.89 -1.05
C GLN A 36 -15.23 3.29 0.33
N LYS A 37 -14.05 3.58 0.89
CA LYS A 37 -13.55 3.00 2.14
C LYS A 37 -13.35 4.00 3.26
N LEU A 38 -13.77 5.25 3.10
CA LEU A 38 -13.54 6.31 4.09
C LEU A 38 -13.99 5.95 5.51
N ASP A 39 -15.12 5.29 5.66
CA ASP A 39 -15.64 4.82 6.94
C ASP A 39 -14.74 3.80 7.64
N GLN A 40 -13.93 3.07 6.89
CA GLN A 40 -12.99 2.08 7.42
C GLN A 40 -11.60 2.66 7.67
N LEU A 41 -11.27 3.80 7.09
CA LEU A 41 -9.96 4.44 7.17
C LEU A 41 -9.82 5.43 8.34
N GLY A 42 -10.88 5.66 9.09
CA GLY A 42 -10.92 6.65 10.17
C GLY A 42 -9.98 6.37 11.35
N GLY A 43 -9.51 5.14 11.50
CA GLY A 43 -8.55 4.74 12.52
C GLY A 43 -7.08 4.95 12.15
N VAL A 44 -6.77 5.39 10.94
CA VAL A 44 -5.39 5.56 10.46
C VAL A 44 -4.71 6.72 11.16
N THR A 45 -3.63 6.42 11.88
CA THR A 45 -2.82 7.39 12.61
C THR A 45 -1.41 7.55 12.03
N GLN A 46 -0.98 6.63 11.16
CA GLN A 46 0.34 6.62 10.55
C GLN A 46 0.24 6.32 9.05
N ILE A 47 0.94 7.10 8.22
CA ILE A 47 1.03 6.88 6.77
C ILE A 47 2.49 6.86 6.33
N TYR A 48 2.89 5.80 5.62
CA TYR A 48 4.23 5.62 5.10
C TYR A 48 4.24 5.53 3.58
N SER A 49 5.16 6.22 2.95
CA SER A 49 5.28 6.37 1.50
C SER A 49 6.63 5.90 0.97
N SER A 50 6.62 5.21 -0.18
CA SER A 50 7.79 5.17 -1.05
C SER A 50 8.24 6.60 -1.41
N PRO A 51 9.55 6.83 -1.66
CA PRO A 51 10.05 8.15 -2.07
C PRO A 51 9.59 8.59 -3.48
N MET A 52 9.06 7.68 -4.29
CA MET A 52 8.67 7.97 -5.68
C MET A 52 7.45 8.89 -5.77
N VAL A 53 7.49 9.86 -6.68
CA VAL A 53 6.45 10.89 -6.87
C VAL A 53 5.06 10.27 -7.04
N ARG A 54 4.92 9.22 -7.86
CA ARG A 54 3.63 8.55 -8.10
C ARG A 54 3.00 7.97 -6.83
N VAL A 55 3.81 7.50 -5.88
CA VAL A 55 3.34 6.97 -4.60
C VAL A 55 2.97 8.11 -3.65
N ARG A 56 3.83 9.12 -3.55
CA ARG A 56 3.56 10.30 -2.73
C ARG A 56 2.28 11.00 -3.17
N ASN A 57 2.07 11.18 -4.47
CA ASN A 57 0.86 11.79 -5.00
C ASN A 57 -0.38 10.92 -4.76
N THR A 58 -0.25 9.60 -4.82
CA THR A 58 -1.34 8.68 -4.43
C THR A 58 -1.74 8.90 -2.97
N LEU A 59 -0.76 8.98 -2.08
CA LEU A 59 -1.02 9.20 -0.65
C LEU A 59 -1.49 10.61 -0.31
N ASP A 60 -1.04 11.63 -1.06
CA ASP A 60 -1.56 13.01 -0.89
C ASP A 60 -3.06 13.05 -1.18
N ILE A 61 -3.53 12.35 -2.21
CA ILE A 61 -4.96 12.21 -2.51
C ILE A 61 -5.67 11.50 -1.36
N ALA A 62 -5.15 10.37 -0.92
CA ALA A 62 -5.76 9.58 0.16
C ALA A 62 -5.83 10.38 1.47
N ALA A 63 -4.72 10.99 1.89
CA ALA A 63 -4.65 11.79 3.11
C ALA A 63 -5.60 12.97 3.10
N ASN A 64 -5.72 13.66 1.96
CA ASN A 64 -6.67 14.76 1.78
C ASN A 64 -8.13 14.31 1.98
N LEU A 65 -8.52 13.21 1.33
CA LEU A 65 -9.87 12.67 1.43
C LEU A 65 -10.18 12.16 2.84
N MET A 66 -9.20 11.55 3.50
CA MET A 66 -9.30 11.07 4.88
C MET A 66 -9.28 12.21 5.92
N LYS A 67 -8.95 13.43 5.52
CA LYS A 67 -8.65 14.56 6.42
C LYS A 67 -7.57 14.19 7.45
N PHE A 68 -6.57 13.44 6.99
CA PHE A 68 -5.44 13.03 7.81
C PHE A 68 -4.61 14.26 8.21
N SER A 69 -4.42 14.47 9.51
CA SER A 69 -3.71 15.63 10.06
C SER A 69 -2.25 15.35 10.40
N GLY A 70 -1.82 14.11 10.30
CA GLY A 70 -0.44 13.70 10.57
C GLY A 70 0.51 13.97 9.39
N GLU A 71 1.74 13.55 9.53
CA GLU A 71 2.74 13.60 8.48
C GLU A 71 2.75 12.30 7.67
N ILE A 72 2.89 12.40 6.35
CA ILE A 72 3.20 11.26 5.50
C ILE A 72 4.72 11.06 5.56
N VAL A 73 5.14 9.94 6.16
CA VAL A 73 6.56 9.64 6.36
C VAL A 73 7.12 8.91 5.15
N VAL A 74 8.13 9.49 4.51
CA VAL A 74 8.83 8.86 3.39
C VAL A 74 9.83 7.82 3.93
N GLN A 75 9.76 6.61 3.38
CA GLN A 75 10.63 5.49 3.75
C GLN A 75 11.33 4.92 2.51
N GLU A 76 12.66 4.95 2.52
CA GLU A 76 13.48 4.39 1.43
C GLU A 76 13.25 2.89 1.26
N ASP A 77 12.96 2.17 2.34
CA ASP A 77 12.67 0.73 2.34
C ASP A 77 11.40 0.37 1.55
N LEU A 78 10.55 1.35 1.24
CA LEU A 78 9.36 1.19 0.40
C LEU A 78 9.60 1.54 -1.07
N GLY A 79 10.82 1.84 -1.46
CA GLY A 79 11.21 2.15 -2.84
C GLY A 79 11.09 0.96 -3.78
N THR A 80 11.32 1.21 -5.08
CA THR A 80 11.30 0.17 -6.11
C THR A 80 12.43 -0.84 -5.92
N GLY A 81 12.15 -2.10 -6.26
CA GLY A 81 13.16 -3.17 -6.24
C GLY A 81 13.57 -3.64 -4.86
N LYS A 82 12.90 -3.22 -3.82
CA LYS A 82 13.17 -3.67 -2.45
C LYS A 82 12.76 -5.12 -2.26
N ARG A 83 13.55 -5.84 -1.45
CA ARG A 83 13.35 -7.24 -1.12
C ARG A 83 12.76 -7.40 0.27
N LEU A 84 12.41 -8.62 0.62
CA LEU A 84 11.81 -8.92 1.92
C LEU A 84 12.63 -8.41 3.10
N GLY A 85 13.97 -8.47 3.05
CA GLY A 85 14.83 -8.03 4.16
C GLY A 85 14.56 -6.58 4.56
N GLU A 86 14.62 -5.65 3.58
CA GLU A 86 14.37 -4.23 3.84
C GLU A 86 12.91 -3.97 4.25
N LEU A 87 11.97 -4.61 3.58
CA LEU A 87 10.54 -4.47 3.89
C LEU A 87 10.20 -4.98 5.30
N LYS A 88 10.75 -6.13 5.67
CA LYS A 88 10.59 -6.71 7.00
C LYS A 88 11.16 -5.80 8.08
N ASP A 89 12.41 -5.35 7.92
CA ASP A 89 13.07 -4.47 8.88
C ASP A 89 12.29 -3.16 9.09
N PHE A 90 11.68 -2.65 8.03
CA PHE A 90 10.78 -1.50 8.12
C PHE A 90 9.51 -1.84 8.90
N LEU A 91 8.82 -2.92 8.54
CA LEU A 91 7.55 -3.31 9.18
C LEU A 91 7.72 -3.57 10.69
N GLU A 92 8.84 -4.18 11.10
CA GLU A 92 9.15 -4.46 12.51
C GLU A 92 9.42 -3.20 13.34
N ARG A 93 9.72 -2.06 12.69
CA ARG A 93 9.90 -0.76 13.37
C ARG A 93 8.59 0.03 13.55
N ILE A 94 7.50 -0.40 12.91
CA ILE A 94 6.23 0.32 13.03
C ILE A 94 5.63 0.09 14.42
N GLU A 95 5.28 1.17 15.09
CA GLU A 95 4.53 1.11 16.36
C GLU A 95 3.06 0.73 16.08
N THR A 96 2.62 -0.38 16.64
CA THR A 96 1.29 -0.96 16.36
C THR A 96 0.23 -0.67 17.41
N SER A 97 0.62 -0.03 18.52
CA SER A 97 -0.30 0.28 19.62
C SER A 97 -1.11 1.57 19.42
N ASP A 98 -0.77 2.37 18.41
CA ASP A 98 -1.25 3.76 18.26
C ASP A 98 -2.23 3.93 17.08
N GLY A 99 -3.05 2.94 16.81
CA GLY A 99 -4.07 2.99 15.77
C GLY A 99 -3.71 2.18 14.52
N ASP A 100 -4.38 2.50 13.41
CA ASP A 100 -4.19 1.82 12.14
C ASP A 100 -3.10 2.49 11.29
N VAL A 101 -2.51 1.71 10.40
CA VAL A 101 -1.39 2.14 9.55
C VAL A 101 -1.76 2.02 8.08
N MET A 102 -1.39 3.00 7.27
CA MET A 102 -1.45 2.92 5.80
C MET A 102 -0.05 2.95 5.21
N ILE A 103 0.22 2.05 4.27
CA ILE A 103 1.48 1.98 3.52
C ILE A 103 1.15 2.04 2.04
N SER A 104 1.88 2.85 1.28
CA SER A 104 1.83 2.82 -0.17
C SER A 104 3.21 2.59 -0.78
N SER A 105 3.24 1.71 -1.77
CA SER A 105 4.46 1.31 -2.46
C SER A 105 4.12 0.80 -3.87
N HIS A 106 4.99 -0.03 -4.41
CA HIS A 106 4.98 -0.55 -5.77
C HIS A 106 4.73 -2.06 -5.79
N GLN A 107 4.35 -2.59 -6.92
CA GLN A 107 4.57 -3.97 -7.26
C GLN A 107 6.12 -4.13 -7.44
N SER A 108 6.81 -5.05 -6.82
CA SER A 108 6.41 -6.25 -6.10
C SER A 108 6.30 -6.05 -4.56
N CYS A 109 6.77 -4.90 -4.03
CA CYS A 109 6.82 -4.65 -2.59
C CYS A 109 5.47 -4.87 -1.90
N THR A 110 4.38 -4.35 -2.47
CA THR A 110 3.03 -4.52 -1.90
C THR A 110 2.64 -5.99 -1.77
N SER A 111 2.89 -6.79 -2.81
CA SER A 111 2.60 -8.23 -2.79
C SER A 111 3.49 -9.00 -1.83
N ILE A 112 4.79 -8.66 -1.74
CA ILE A 112 5.72 -9.27 -0.77
C ILE A 112 5.29 -8.98 0.68
N ILE A 113 4.88 -7.75 0.98
CA ILE A 113 4.36 -7.38 2.31
C ILE A 113 3.13 -8.23 2.67
N VAL A 114 2.16 -8.30 1.77
CA VAL A 114 0.94 -9.09 1.99
C VAL A 114 1.28 -10.56 2.18
N LEU A 115 2.10 -11.14 1.31
CA LEU A 115 2.51 -12.54 1.40
C LEU A 115 3.22 -12.84 2.73
N TRP A 116 4.16 -11.99 3.14
CA TRP A 116 4.88 -12.21 4.39
C TRP A 116 3.98 -12.15 5.61
N LEU A 117 3.05 -11.19 5.64
CA LEU A 117 2.13 -11.02 6.76
C LEU A 117 1.05 -12.10 6.82
N THR A 118 0.53 -12.54 5.68
CA THR A 118 -0.71 -13.35 5.63
C THR A 118 -0.53 -14.75 5.08
N GLY A 119 0.57 -15.01 4.38
CA GLY A 119 0.79 -16.25 3.62
C GLY A 119 0.04 -16.29 2.28
N GLU A 120 -0.68 -15.22 1.90
CA GLU A 120 -1.40 -15.16 0.63
C GLU A 120 -0.59 -14.45 -0.45
N ASP A 121 -0.25 -15.21 -1.50
CA ASP A 121 0.43 -14.67 -2.69
C ASP A 121 -0.62 -14.09 -3.65
N ILE A 122 -0.67 -12.77 -3.75
CA ILE A 122 -1.65 -12.05 -4.58
C ILE A 122 -0.96 -11.01 -5.47
N LEU A 123 -1.52 -10.83 -6.66
CA LEU A 123 -1.11 -9.78 -7.60
C LEU A 123 -2.02 -8.56 -7.41
N ILE A 124 -1.47 -7.48 -6.90
CA ILE A 124 -2.21 -6.26 -6.55
C ILE A 124 -2.20 -5.28 -7.72
N PRO A 125 -3.33 -5.02 -8.40
CA PRO A 125 -3.39 -4.03 -9.48
C PRO A 125 -3.14 -2.60 -9.01
N ASN A 126 -2.80 -1.69 -9.92
CA ASN A 126 -2.71 -0.26 -9.63
C ASN A 126 -4.02 0.26 -9.00
N GLY A 127 -3.91 1.19 -8.05
CA GLY A 127 -5.08 1.78 -7.40
C GLY A 127 -5.90 0.79 -6.60
N SER A 128 -5.28 -0.27 -6.11
CA SER A 128 -5.93 -1.27 -5.24
C SER A 128 -5.60 -1.04 -3.78
N LEU A 129 -6.54 -1.37 -2.91
CA LEU A 129 -6.43 -1.27 -1.47
C LEU A 129 -6.70 -2.63 -0.83
N VAL A 130 -5.78 -3.07 0.01
CA VAL A 130 -5.88 -4.31 0.79
C VAL A 130 -5.89 -3.97 2.27
N CYS A 131 -6.85 -4.50 3.01
CA CYS A 131 -6.94 -4.36 4.45
C CYS A 131 -6.53 -5.66 5.14
N ILE A 132 -5.53 -5.57 6.01
CA ILE A 132 -5.01 -6.68 6.80
C ILE A 132 -5.25 -6.38 8.27
N GLU A 133 -5.84 -7.31 9.00
CA GLU A 133 -5.91 -7.28 10.46
C GLU A 133 -4.71 -8.03 11.03
N ALA A 134 -4.03 -7.44 12.01
CA ALA A 134 -2.93 -8.06 12.73
C ALA A 134 -2.81 -7.50 14.15
N GLU A 135 -2.45 -8.33 15.11
CA GLU A 135 -2.09 -7.87 16.46
C GLU A 135 -0.67 -7.32 16.47
N GLU A 136 0.21 -7.95 15.70
CA GLU A 136 1.60 -7.53 15.49
C GLU A 136 1.98 -7.71 14.01
N LEU A 137 2.93 -6.92 13.51
CA LEU A 137 3.43 -7.05 12.14
C LEU A 137 4.54 -8.10 12.09
N GLY A 138 4.16 -9.34 11.87
CA GLY A 138 5.05 -10.49 11.82
C GLY A 138 4.64 -11.51 10.77
N ARG A 139 5.56 -12.43 10.44
CA ARG A 139 5.33 -13.47 9.43
C ARG A 139 4.12 -14.34 9.80
N GLY A 140 3.12 -14.36 8.92
CA GLY A 140 1.89 -15.16 9.10
C GLY A 140 0.99 -14.67 10.23
N LYS A 141 1.18 -13.44 10.72
CA LYS A 141 0.41 -12.85 11.82
C LYS A 141 -0.78 -12.02 11.37
N GLY A 142 -0.91 -11.78 10.08
CA GLY A 142 -1.99 -11.01 9.49
C GLY A 142 -3.06 -11.87 8.84
N LYS A 143 -4.25 -11.30 8.71
CA LYS A 143 -5.37 -11.87 7.97
C LYS A 143 -5.97 -10.81 7.05
N ILE A 144 -6.12 -11.11 5.77
CA ILE A 144 -6.83 -10.22 4.84
C ILE A 144 -8.30 -10.16 5.25
N LEU A 145 -8.78 -8.96 5.58
CA LEU A 145 -10.20 -8.71 5.83
C LEU A 145 -10.96 -8.47 4.53
N TRP A 146 -10.39 -7.70 3.64
CA TRP A 146 -10.91 -7.43 2.31
C TRP A 146 -9.81 -6.88 1.40
N GLN A 147 -10.07 -6.94 0.10
CA GLN A 147 -9.20 -6.41 -0.95
C GLN A 147 -10.07 -5.94 -2.11
N GLU A 148 -9.81 -4.74 -2.61
CA GLU A 148 -10.57 -4.14 -3.69
C GLU A 148 -9.69 -3.30 -4.62
N SER A 149 -10.05 -3.29 -5.89
CA SER A 149 -9.46 -2.50 -6.94
C SER A 149 -10.46 -1.44 -7.41
N ALA A 150 -9.99 -0.20 -7.65
CA ALA A 150 -10.83 0.88 -8.17
C ALA A 150 -11.39 0.58 -9.56
N SER A 151 -10.65 -0.17 -10.39
CA SER A 151 -11.09 -0.59 -11.73
C SER A 151 -12.13 -1.72 -11.70
N GLY A 152 -12.39 -2.33 -10.54
CA GLY A 152 -13.17 -3.55 -10.42
C GLY A 152 -12.42 -4.81 -10.86
N GLN A 153 -11.14 -4.70 -11.23
CA GLN A 153 -10.31 -5.85 -11.57
C GLN A 153 -10.14 -6.75 -10.34
N GLU A 154 -10.38 -8.05 -10.52
CA GLU A 154 -10.18 -9.03 -9.46
C GLU A 154 -8.71 -9.08 -9.03
N ILE A 155 -8.46 -9.07 -7.73
CA ILE A 155 -7.14 -9.31 -7.14
C ILE A 155 -6.95 -10.83 -7.06
N LYS A 156 -6.10 -11.36 -7.95
CA LYS A 156 -5.93 -12.80 -8.13
C LYS A 156 -4.82 -13.35 -7.25
N ARG A 157 -5.00 -14.59 -6.80
CA ARG A 157 -3.90 -15.39 -6.26
C ARG A 157 -2.88 -15.70 -7.36
N THR A 158 -1.63 -15.77 -6.96
CA THR A 158 -0.50 -16.13 -7.82
C THR A 158 0.49 -16.98 -7.00
N GLU A 159 1.51 -17.51 -7.65
CA GLU A 159 2.66 -18.13 -6.98
C GLU A 159 3.95 -17.35 -7.30
N HIS A 160 3.79 -16.16 -7.86
CA HIS A 160 4.90 -15.37 -8.42
C HIS A 160 5.86 -14.83 -7.36
N PHE A 161 5.36 -14.45 -6.19
CA PHE A 161 6.16 -13.84 -5.13
C PHE A 161 6.62 -14.82 -4.05
N ALA A 162 6.12 -16.05 -4.05
CA ALA A 162 6.43 -17.07 -3.05
C ALA A 162 7.95 -17.34 -2.93
N ASP A 163 8.68 -17.29 -4.03
CA ASP A 163 10.13 -17.51 -4.06
C ASP A 163 10.95 -16.27 -3.64
N MET A 164 10.29 -15.16 -3.35
CA MET A 164 10.91 -13.89 -2.96
C MET A 164 10.99 -13.68 -1.45
N ILE A 165 10.45 -14.62 -0.65
CA ILE A 165 10.38 -14.53 0.82
C ILE A 165 11.06 -15.67 1.56
#